data_0048bb4e0f6863ddd68faa4b85f12e3c
#
_entry.id   0048bb4e0f6863ddd68faa4b85f12e3c
#
_cell.length_a   1.000
_cell.length_b   1.000
_cell.length_c   1.000
_cell.angle_alpha   90.00
_cell.angle_beta   90.00
_cell.angle_gamma   90.00
#
_symmetry.space_group_name_H-M   'P 1'
#
loop_
_entity.id
_entity.type
_entity.pdbx_description
1 polymer ?
#
loop_
_entity_poly.entity_id
_entity_poly.type
_entity_poly.pdbx_seq_one_letter_code
_entity_poly.pdbx_strand_id
1 'polypeptide(L)'
;MNRKHITTFFAVAFALVLIVGSGHAADSPNPIFKGKKLLLVAATSSPTAAVDANTKKHFESLGMTVNMVSDVNPPSADGYDLVYLASDVKAKTITNTYRTTTVPVFTTKPWLLDFLGMTGYQPQKDYGEDEKEEQSFLWLVNAPNPIQAGFPNGMFMPVKHAIKIYNWGRPEPSAQVIAFLPGEPEKGFIFAYEKGVYMDHEFTAPARRIFFGLAPDQFDLLIPDGLRLFDSCAAWALGGK
;
A
#
# COMPACT_ATOMS: atom_id res chain seq x y z
N MET A 1 56.65 -64.84 -14.89
CA MET A 1 56.10 -64.06 -13.78
C MET A 1 55.35 -62.89 -14.40
N ASN A 2 54.01 -63.05 -14.64
CA ASN A 2 53.17 -62.09 -15.36
C ASN A 2 52.44 -61.20 -14.38
N ARG A 3 52.76 -59.89 -14.40
CA ARG A 3 51.98 -58.85 -13.68
C ARG A 3 50.89 -58.36 -14.60
N LYS A 4 49.60 -58.63 -14.22
CA LYS A 4 48.42 -58.02 -14.83
C LYS A 4 48.18 -56.62 -14.23
N HIS A 5 48.22 -55.63 -15.07
CA HIS A 5 47.80 -54.27 -14.69
C HIS A 5 46.23 -54.17 -14.79
N ILE A 6 45.62 -53.93 -13.65
CA ILE A 6 44.15 -53.62 -13.59
C ILE A 6 44.01 -52.14 -13.69
N THR A 7 43.44 -51.63 -14.78
CA THR A 7 43.12 -50.22 -14.98
C THR A 7 41.69 -50.00 -14.50
N THR A 8 41.56 -49.31 -13.38
CA THR A 8 40.24 -48.92 -12.82
C THR A 8 39.81 -47.62 -13.47
N PHE A 9 38.70 -47.70 -14.25
CA PHE A 9 38.01 -46.51 -14.79
C PHE A 9 37.13 -45.93 -13.72
N PHE A 10 37.43 -44.67 -13.27
CA PHE A 10 36.49 -43.85 -12.49
C PHE A 10 35.55 -43.18 -13.44
N ALA A 11 34.28 -43.57 -13.43
CA ALA A 11 33.22 -42.83 -14.08
C ALA A 11 32.79 -41.68 -13.19
N VAL A 12 33.08 -40.44 -13.60
CA VAL A 12 32.60 -39.24 -12.95
C VAL A 12 31.22 -38.97 -13.50
N ALA A 13 30.18 -39.22 -12.69
CA ALA A 13 28.81 -38.83 -13.00
C ALA A 13 28.63 -37.31 -12.77
N PHE A 14 28.47 -36.57 -13.86
CA PHE A 14 28.11 -35.15 -13.80
C PHE A 14 26.60 -35.06 -13.52
N ALA A 15 26.24 -34.73 -12.27
CA ALA A 15 24.86 -34.43 -11.92
C ALA A 15 24.52 -33.03 -12.47
N LEU A 16 23.71 -32.97 -13.51
CA LEU A 16 23.13 -31.76 -14.06
C LEU A 16 22.06 -31.26 -13.09
N VAL A 17 22.37 -30.29 -12.25
CA VAL A 17 21.41 -29.57 -11.40
C VAL A 17 20.62 -28.64 -12.32
N LEU A 18 19.42 -29.05 -12.71
CA LEU A 18 18.42 -28.17 -13.32
C LEU A 18 17.96 -27.15 -12.26
N ILE A 19 18.50 -25.94 -12.30
CA ILE A 19 17.95 -24.80 -11.58
C ILE A 19 16.63 -24.46 -12.28
N VAL A 20 15.53 -24.99 -11.74
CA VAL A 20 14.17 -24.51 -12.11
C VAL A 20 14.09 -23.10 -11.56
N GLY A 21 14.38 -22.11 -12.40
CA GLY A 21 14.09 -20.72 -12.10
C GLY A 21 12.59 -20.60 -11.85
N SER A 22 12.22 -20.26 -10.63
CA SER A 22 10.85 -19.87 -10.28
C SER A 22 10.53 -18.59 -11.06
N GLY A 23 10.11 -18.74 -12.32
CA GLY A 23 9.50 -17.66 -13.07
C GLY A 23 8.28 -17.25 -12.26
N HIS A 24 8.32 -16.04 -11.71
CA HIS A 24 7.11 -15.41 -11.19
C HIS A 24 6.18 -15.27 -12.40
N ALA A 25 5.15 -16.12 -12.47
CA ALA A 25 4.04 -15.90 -13.37
C ALA A 25 3.52 -14.48 -13.06
N ALA A 26 3.36 -13.66 -14.07
CA ALA A 26 2.68 -12.38 -13.92
C ALA A 26 1.31 -12.72 -13.31
N ASP A 27 1.10 -12.33 -12.04
CA ASP A 27 -0.16 -12.60 -11.35
C ASP A 27 -1.29 -12.02 -12.19
N SER A 28 -2.25 -12.87 -12.56
CA SER A 28 -3.48 -12.40 -13.20
C SER A 28 -4.12 -11.37 -12.27
N PRO A 29 -4.65 -10.24 -12.80
CA PRO A 29 -5.26 -9.20 -11.96
C PRO A 29 -6.24 -9.83 -10.97
N ASN A 30 -6.12 -9.47 -9.69
CA ASN A 30 -7.01 -10.01 -8.66
C ASN A 30 -8.48 -9.74 -9.05
N PRO A 31 -9.32 -10.77 -9.20
CA PRO A 31 -10.67 -10.64 -9.71
C PRO A 31 -11.56 -9.69 -8.87
N ILE A 32 -11.13 -9.34 -7.66
CA ILE A 32 -11.86 -8.42 -6.78
C ILE A 32 -12.00 -7.01 -7.36
N PHE A 33 -11.09 -6.58 -8.24
CA PHE A 33 -11.13 -5.25 -8.87
C PHE A 33 -12.08 -5.17 -10.05
N LYS A 34 -12.36 -6.32 -10.69
CA LYS A 34 -13.11 -6.35 -11.95
C LYS A 34 -14.51 -5.76 -11.81
N GLY A 35 -14.80 -4.72 -12.58
CA GLY A 35 -16.08 -4.04 -12.61
C GLY A 35 -16.39 -3.14 -11.41
N LYS A 36 -15.45 -2.99 -10.48
CA LYS A 36 -15.56 -2.08 -9.34
C LYS A 36 -15.38 -0.63 -9.76
N LYS A 37 -16.08 0.28 -9.07
CA LYS A 37 -16.05 1.72 -9.31
C LYS A 37 -15.21 2.41 -8.25
N LEU A 38 -14.17 3.12 -8.69
CA LEU A 38 -13.30 3.92 -7.85
C LEU A 38 -13.59 5.40 -8.00
N LEU A 39 -13.83 6.09 -6.91
CA LEU A 39 -13.74 7.55 -6.82
C LEU A 39 -12.32 7.92 -6.42
N LEU A 40 -11.53 8.45 -7.35
CA LEU A 40 -10.17 8.94 -7.11
C LEU A 40 -10.22 10.45 -6.96
N VAL A 41 -9.92 10.95 -5.76
CA VAL A 41 -9.86 12.39 -5.46
C VAL A 41 -8.40 12.83 -5.42
N ALA A 42 -8.04 13.81 -6.25
CA ALA A 42 -6.67 14.31 -6.40
C ALA A 42 -6.64 15.84 -6.61
N ALA A 43 -5.50 16.46 -6.35
CA ALA A 43 -5.28 17.87 -6.69
C ALA A 43 -4.93 18.00 -8.19
N THR A 44 -5.93 17.99 -9.06
CA THR A 44 -5.79 17.91 -10.51
C THR A 44 -4.96 19.05 -11.16
N SER A 45 -4.65 20.11 -10.41
CA SER A 45 -3.76 21.20 -10.81
C SER A 45 -2.41 21.21 -10.09
N SER A 46 -2.10 20.13 -9.36
CA SER A 46 -0.83 19.95 -8.65
C SER A 46 0.33 19.66 -9.63
N PRO A 47 1.57 20.00 -9.28
CA PRO A 47 2.76 19.55 -10.02
C PRO A 47 2.85 18.02 -10.13
N THR A 48 2.22 17.26 -9.22
CA THR A 48 2.21 15.80 -9.19
C THR A 48 0.97 15.17 -9.84
N ALA A 49 0.11 15.95 -10.47
CA ALA A 49 -1.11 15.45 -11.12
C ALA A 49 -0.86 14.33 -12.17
N ALA A 50 0.34 14.29 -12.77
CA ALA A 50 0.73 13.20 -13.67
C ALA A 50 0.86 11.85 -12.94
N VAL A 51 1.33 11.85 -11.69
CA VAL A 51 1.45 10.66 -10.84
C VAL A 51 0.07 10.12 -10.48
N ASP A 52 -0.89 11.00 -10.17
CA ASP A 52 -2.28 10.60 -9.92
C ASP A 52 -2.95 10.04 -11.18
N ALA A 53 -2.63 10.59 -12.36
CA ALA A 53 -3.09 10.04 -13.62
C ALA A 53 -2.50 8.63 -13.88
N ASN A 54 -1.27 8.35 -13.45
CA ASN A 54 -0.68 7.01 -13.52
C ASN A 54 -1.33 6.06 -12.49
N THR A 55 -1.61 6.53 -11.28
CA THR A 55 -2.39 5.78 -10.27
C THR A 55 -3.79 5.41 -10.83
N LYS A 56 -4.47 6.35 -11.50
CA LYS A 56 -5.73 6.09 -12.21
C LYS A 56 -5.57 4.96 -13.24
N LYS A 57 -4.59 5.08 -14.16
CA LYS A 57 -4.33 4.06 -15.19
C LYS A 57 -4.02 2.69 -14.57
N HIS A 58 -3.31 2.67 -13.46
CA HIS A 58 -3.01 1.43 -12.75
C HIS A 58 -4.30 0.75 -12.28
N PHE A 59 -5.19 1.44 -11.56
CA PHE A 59 -6.46 0.87 -11.13
C PHE A 59 -7.36 0.44 -12.32
N GLU A 60 -7.34 1.19 -13.42
CA GLU A 60 -8.02 0.80 -14.66
C GLU A 60 -7.44 -0.50 -15.24
N SER A 61 -6.11 -0.68 -15.19
CA SER A 61 -5.45 -1.91 -15.65
C SER A 61 -5.82 -3.14 -14.81
N LEU A 62 -6.18 -2.94 -13.53
CA LEU A 62 -6.72 -3.98 -12.66
C LEU A 62 -8.20 -4.32 -12.96
N GLY A 63 -8.87 -3.55 -13.83
CA GLY A 63 -10.24 -3.78 -14.25
C GLY A 63 -11.28 -2.92 -13.53
N MET A 64 -10.88 -1.87 -12.83
CA MET A 64 -11.80 -0.91 -12.21
C MET A 64 -12.27 0.16 -13.22
N THR A 65 -13.44 0.73 -12.97
CA THR A 65 -13.86 1.99 -13.60
C THR A 65 -13.50 3.14 -12.67
N VAL A 66 -12.59 4.01 -13.10
CA VAL A 66 -12.06 5.09 -12.25
C VAL A 66 -12.64 6.44 -12.66
N ASN A 67 -13.33 7.09 -11.73
CA ASN A 67 -13.71 8.50 -11.84
C ASN A 67 -12.73 9.35 -11.04
N MET A 68 -11.83 10.04 -11.74
CA MET A 68 -10.87 10.95 -11.11
C MET A 68 -11.45 12.36 -11.07
N VAL A 69 -11.47 12.96 -9.90
CA VAL A 69 -12.07 14.27 -9.64
C VAL A 69 -11.12 15.18 -8.87
N SER A 70 -11.34 16.50 -8.98
CA SER A 70 -10.61 17.47 -8.19
C SER A 70 -10.94 17.36 -6.69
N ASP A 71 -9.98 17.69 -5.84
CA ASP A 71 -10.15 17.88 -4.41
C ASP A 71 -10.99 19.12 -4.04
N VAL A 72 -11.35 19.95 -5.04
CA VAL A 72 -12.23 21.11 -4.84
C VAL A 72 -13.68 20.67 -5.04
N ASN A 73 -14.48 20.68 -3.95
CA ASN A 73 -15.89 20.24 -3.94
C ASN A 73 -16.07 18.83 -4.52
N PRO A 74 -15.37 17.81 -4.01
CA PRO A 74 -15.51 16.47 -4.53
C PRO A 74 -16.91 15.92 -4.25
N PRO A 75 -17.44 15.02 -5.13
CA PRO A 75 -18.77 14.45 -4.98
C PRO A 75 -18.86 13.52 -3.77
N SER A 76 -20.10 13.16 -3.39
CA SER A 76 -20.37 12.06 -2.47
C SER A 76 -19.75 10.74 -2.97
N ALA A 77 -19.43 9.85 -2.02
CA ALA A 77 -18.96 8.50 -2.32
C ALA A 77 -20.06 7.55 -2.81
N ASP A 78 -21.32 7.96 -2.83
CA ASP A 78 -22.45 7.11 -3.17
C ASP A 78 -22.35 6.53 -4.58
N GLY A 79 -22.56 5.22 -4.68
CA GLY A 79 -22.48 4.50 -5.95
C GLY A 79 -21.06 4.09 -6.39
N TYR A 80 -20.05 4.35 -5.55
CA TYR A 80 -18.70 3.83 -5.69
C TYR A 80 -18.45 2.64 -4.76
N ASP A 81 -17.50 1.78 -5.12
CA ASP A 81 -17.06 0.65 -4.29
C ASP A 81 -15.87 1.02 -3.41
N LEU A 82 -15.09 2.03 -3.79
CA LEU A 82 -13.90 2.50 -3.08
C LEU A 82 -13.71 4.00 -3.32
N VAL A 83 -13.27 4.72 -2.30
CA VAL A 83 -12.74 6.08 -2.40
C VAL A 83 -11.23 6.01 -2.21
N TYR A 84 -10.46 6.58 -3.14
CA TYR A 84 -9.03 6.80 -2.99
C TYR A 84 -8.74 8.29 -2.87
N LEU A 85 -8.06 8.70 -1.80
CA LEU A 85 -7.66 10.07 -1.53
C LEU A 85 -6.14 10.17 -1.73
N ALA A 86 -5.74 10.85 -2.82
CA ALA A 86 -4.34 10.98 -3.20
C ALA A 86 -3.53 11.81 -2.20
N SER A 87 -2.22 11.60 -2.21
CA SER A 87 -1.34 12.27 -1.25
C SER A 87 -1.22 13.79 -1.47
N ASP A 88 -1.51 14.28 -2.68
CA ASP A 88 -1.40 15.70 -3.03
C ASP A 88 -2.66 16.53 -2.72
N VAL A 89 -3.79 15.89 -2.33
CA VAL A 89 -5.02 16.62 -2.01
C VAL A 89 -4.81 17.63 -0.88
N LYS A 90 -5.53 18.74 -0.95
CA LYS A 90 -5.56 19.75 0.10
C LYS A 90 -6.48 19.29 1.23
N ALA A 91 -5.91 18.83 2.34
CA ALA A 91 -6.68 18.32 3.47
C ALA A 91 -7.74 19.30 3.97
N LYS A 92 -7.44 20.63 3.98
CA LYS A 92 -8.39 21.69 4.37
C LYS A 92 -9.58 21.85 3.42
N THR A 93 -9.52 21.31 2.21
CA THR A 93 -10.62 21.32 1.24
C THR A 93 -11.49 20.08 1.41
N ILE A 94 -10.87 18.92 1.60
CA ILE A 94 -11.56 17.64 1.82
C ILE A 94 -12.18 17.56 3.21
N THR A 95 -11.42 17.96 4.24
CA THR A 95 -11.82 17.87 5.65
C THR A 95 -12.44 16.49 6.00
N ASN A 96 -13.62 16.48 6.60
CA ASN A 96 -14.35 15.28 7.02
C ASN A 96 -15.36 14.74 5.99
N THR A 97 -15.29 15.17 4.72
CA THR A 97 -16.25 14.81 3.66
C THR A 97 -16.48 13.30 3.57
N TYR A 98 -15.42 12.50 3.74
CA TYR A 98 -15.52 11.03 3.64
C TYR A 98 -15.47 10.31 4.99
N ARG A 99 -15.51 11.02 6.12
CA ARG A 99 -15.41 10.42 7.46
C ARG A 99 -16.53 9.42 7.71
N THR A 100 -17.76 9.80 7.41
CA THR A 100 -18.96 9.01 7.73
C THR A 100 -19.44 8.11 6.58
N THR A 101 -18.76 8.13 5.42
CA THR A 101 -19.17 7.28 4.29
C THR A 101 -19.10 5.79 4.63
N THR A 102 -20.10 5.04 4.18
CA THR A 102 -20.15 3.57 4.26
C THR A 102 -19.40 2.89 3.12
N VAL A 103 -18.80 3.68 2.22
CA VAL A 103 -17.85 3.20 1.20
C VAL A 103 -16.46 3.13 1.83
N PRO A 104 -15.69 2.06 1.58
CA PRO A 104 -14.30 1.98 2.02
C PRO A 104 -13.46 3.17 1.56
N VAL A 105 -12.53 3.61 2.41
CA VAL A 105 -11.60 4.71 2.09
C VAL A 105 -10.16 4.22 2.18
N PHE A 106 -9.43 4.44 1.11
CA PHE A 106 -7.99 4.25 1.00
C PHE A 106 -7.33 5.62 0.82
N THR A 107 -6.41 5.99 1.69
CA THR A 107 -5.72 7.29 1.59
C THR A 107 -4.21 7.16 1.68
N THR A 108 -3.51 8.04 0.97
CA THR A 108 -2.07 8.24 1.10
C THR A 108 -1.74 9.62 1.72
N LYS A 109 -2.78 10.41 2.06
CA LYS A 109 -2.64 11.75 2.65
C LYS A 109 -2.58 11.72 4.18
N PRO A 110 -1.42 11.97 4.83
CA PRO A 110 -1.33 11.94 6.29
C PRO A 110 -2.16 13.05 6.95
N TRP A 111 -2.27 14.22 6.31
CA TRP A 111 -3.03 15.37 6.81
C TRP A 111 -4.57 15.21 6.73
N LEU A 112 -5.06 14.02 6.30
CA LEU A 112 -6.47 13.65 6.35
C LEU A 112 -6.76 12.63 7.45
N LEU A 113 -5.75 12.07 8.09
CA LEU A 113 -5.92 10.98 9.05
C LEU A 113 -6.74 11.40 10.28
N ASP A 114 -6.50 12.61 10.81
CA ASP A 114 -7.29 13.20 11.88
C ASP A 114 -8.74 13.49 11.45
N PHE A 115 -8.93 14.10 10.29
CA PHE A 115 -10.27 14.36 9.76
C PHE A 115 -11.09 13.09 9.54
N LEU A 116 -10.43 11.99 9.17
CA LEU A 116 -11.07 10.69 8.98
C LEU A 116 -11.24 9.91 10.29
N GLY A 117 -10.68 10.40 11.40
CA GLY A 117 -10.69 9.74 12.71
C GLY A 117 -9.75 8.54 12.78
N MET A 118 -8.74 8.48 11.94
CA MET A 118 -7.79 7.36 11.86
C MET A 118 -6.59 7.52 12.80
N THR A 119 -6.32 8.73 13.29
CA THR A 119 -5.27 9.08 14.23
C THR A 119 -5.72 10.25 15.12
N GLY A 120 -4.95 10.58 16.17
CA GLY A 120 -5.14 11.79 16.96
C GLY A 120 -4.95 13.09 16.16
N TYR A 121 -5.07 14.26 16.83
CA TYR A 121 -5.17 15.57 16.18
C TYR A 121 -3.84 16.29 15.96
N GLN A 122 -2.74 15.81 16.54
CA GLN A 122 -1.52 16.59 16.65
C GLN A 122 -0.58 16.31 15.47
N PRO A 123 -0.40 17.28 14.54
CA PRO A 123 0.60 17.16 13.48
C PRO A 123 1.99 16.86 14.03
N GLN A 124 2.76 16.02 13.34
CA GLN A 124 4.10 15.57 13.69
C GLN A 124 4.20 14.76 15.01
N LYS A 125 3.08 14.48 15.65
CA LYS A 125 2.99 13.59 16.80
C LYS A 125 2.08 12.40 16.53
N ASP A 126 0.92 12.63 15.92
CA ASP A 126 -0.06 11.59 15.63
C ASP A 126 -0.10 11.24 14.14
N TYR A 127 0.37 12.12 13.28
CA TYR A 127 0.55 11.91 11.84
C TYR A 127 1.51 12.96 11.26
N GLY A 128 2.10 12.66 10.11
CA GLY A 128 2.97 13.63 9.44
C GLY A 128 3.81 13.04 8.32
N GLU A 129 4.83 13.78 8.00
CA GLU A 129 5.88 13.42 7.06
C GLU A 129 7.18 13.17 7.82
N ASP A 130 7.86 12.08 7.52
CA ASP A 130 9.18 11.77 8.05
C ASP A 130 10.21 12.07 6.99
N GLU A 131 10.91 13.18 7.16
CA GLU A 131 11.94 13.65 6.23
C GLU A 131 13.32 13.20 6.72
N LYS A 132 14.00 12.40 5.90
CA LYS A 132 15.38 11.94 6.10
C LYS A 132 16.15 12.07 4.80
N GLU A 133 17.48 12.07 4.88
CA GLU A 133 18.31 12.20 3.67
C GLU A 133 18.05 11.08 2.67
N GLU A 134 17.91 9.84 3.17
CA GLU A 134 17.64 8.65 2.33
C GLU A 134 16.78 7.64 3.06
N GLN A 135 15.67 7.23 2.44
CA GLN A 135 14.76 6.21 2.94
C GLN A 135 14.40 5.24 1.80
N SER A 136 14.52 3.94 2.04
CA SER A 136 14.18 2.92 1.03
C SER A 136 13.39 1.77 1.59
N PHE A 137 13.32 1.65 2.92
CA PHE A 137 12.80 0.46 3.58
C PHE A 137 11.61 0.77 4.46
N LEU A 138 10.77 -0.25 4.61
CA LEU A 138 9.72 -0.38 5.61
C LEU A 138 10.02 -1.59 6.48
N TRP A 139 9.37 -1.68 7.62
CA TRP A 139 9.39 -2.85 8.47
C TRP A 139 7.99 -3.49 8.51
N LEU A 140 7.82 -4.63 7.81
CA LEU A 140 6.57 -5.39 7.81
C LEU A 140 6.44 -6.20 9.10
N VAL A 141 5.22 -6.24 9.69
CA VAL A 141 5.04 -6.77 11.06
C VAL A 141 3.84 -7.68 11.26
N ASN A 142 3.02 -7.92 10.25
CA ASN A 142 1.70 -8.53 10.46
C ASN A 142 1.42 -9.77 9.58
N ALA A 143 2.46 -10.50 9.15
CA ALA A 143 2.24 -11.76 8.42
C ALA A 143 1.53 -12.80 9.33
N PRO A 144 0.54 -13.54 8.81
CA PRO A 144 0.13 -13.68 7.40
C PRO A 144 -1.06 -12.80 6.98
N ASN A 145 -1.16 -11.54 7.45
CA ASN A 145 -2.25 -10.65 7.12
C ASN A 145 -2.40 -10.47 5.58
N PRO A 146 -3.62 -10.52 5.01
CA PRO A 146 -3.85 -10.36 3.57
C PRO A 146 -3.29 -9.06 2.99
N ILE A 147 -3.33 -7.96 3.75
CA ILE A 147 -2.79 -6.66 3.34
C ILE A 147 -1.28 -6.75 3.08
N GLN A 148 -0.56 -7.65 3.78
CA GLN A 148 0.88 -7.85 3.62
C GLN A 148 1.25 -8.63 2.34
N ALA A 149 0.26 -9.00 1.50
CA ALA A 149 0.45 -9.61 0.17
C ALA A 149 1.32 -10.90 0.17
N GLY A 150 1.32 -11.65 1.29
CA GLY A 150 2.13 -12.85 1.45
C GLY A 150 3.61 -12.61 1.74
N PHE A 151 4.05 -11.37 1.88
CA PHE A 151 5.43 -11.08 2.29
C PHE A 151 5.65 -11.46 3.75
N PRO A 152 6.83 -11.98 4.13
CA PRO A 152 7.19 -12.25 5.51
C PRO A 152 7.38 -10.95 6.31
N ASN A 153 7.35 -11.06 7.64
CA ASN A 153 7.76 -9.96 8.51
C ASN A 153 9.25 -9.64 8.31
N GLY A 154 9.62 -8.37 8.45
CA GLY A 154 10.99 -7.91 8.31
C GLY A 154 11.16 -6.71 7.40
N MET A 155 12.38 -6.45 7.00
CA MET A 155 12.74 -5.33 6.16
C MET A 155 12.23 -5.53 4.72
N PHE A 156 11.57 -4.52 4.17
CA PHE A 156 10.95 -4.55 2.85
C PHE A 156 11.25 -3.25 2.10
N MET A 157 11.66 -3.36 0.85
CA MET A 157 11.95 -2.21 -0.02
C MET A 157 10.83 -2.05 -1.06
N PRO A 158 9.92 -1.06 -0.90
CA PRO A 158 8.82 -0.86 -1.84
C PRO A 158 9.20 -0.06 -3.09
N VAL A 159 10.28 0.72 -3.04
CA VAL A 159 10.63 1.74 -4.04
C VAL A 159 11.96 1.42 -4.73
N LYS A 160 12.14 1.90 -5.97
CA LYS A 160 13.30 1.59 -6.82
C LYS A 160 14.60 2.30 -6.43
N HIS A 161 14.52 3.34 -5.62
CA HIS A 161 15.68 4.07 -5.08
C HIS A 161 15.28 4.79 -3.79
N ALA A 162 16.26 5.28 -3.04
CA ALA A 162 16.02 6.06 -1.85
C ALA A 162 15.23 7.35 -2.14
N ILE A 163 14.38 7.72 -1.22
CA ILE A 163 13.52 8.89 -1.24
C ILE A 163 13.72 9.70 0.04
N LYS A 164 13.25 10.96 0.04
CA LYS A 164 13.44 11.84 1.19
C LYS A 164 12.28 11.78 2.20
N ILE A 165 11.07 11.52 1.75
CA ILE A 165 9.87 11.69 2.57
C ILE A 165 9.06 10.40 2.53
N TYR A 166 8.71 9.87 3.72
CA TYR A 166 7.60 8.94 3.90
C TYR A 166 6.50 9.60 4.73
N ASN A 167 5.26 9.39 4.33
CA ASN A 167 4.10 9.75 5.12
C ASN A 167 3.85 8.70 6.20
N TRP A 168 3.36 9.12 7.36
CA TRP A 168 3.06 8.21 8.46
C TRP A 168 1.86 8.67 9.29
N GLY A 169 1.30 7.74 10.06
CA GLY A 169 0.32 8.01 11.09
C GLY A 169 0.55 7.12 12.30
N ARG A 170 0.09 7.57 13.47
CA ARG A 170 0.05 6.80 14.72
C ARG A 170 -1.39 6.38 14.98
N PRO A 171 -1.78 5.16 14.55
CA PRO A 171 -3.14 4.69 14.70
C PRO A 171 -3.43 4.26 16.15
N GLU A 172 -4.73 4.15 16.48
CA GLU A 172 -5.18 3.51 17.72
C GLU A 172 -4.79 2.02 17.79
N PRO A 173 -4.67 1.45 19.01
CA PRO A 173 -4.33 0.04 19.19
C PRO A 173 -5.29 -0.95 18.53
N SER A 174 -6.49 -0.52 18.17
CA SER A 174 -7.50 -1.30 17.45
C SER A 174 -7.20 -1.48 15.96
N ALA A 175 -6.26 -0.72 15.42
CA ALA A 175 -5.84 -0.83 14.03
C ALA A 175 -5.00 -2.10 13.80
N GLN A 176 -5.11 -2.63 12.59
CA GLN A 176 -4.16 -3.59 12.05
C GLN A 176 -2.98 -2.82 11.48
N VAL A 177 -1.86 -2.79 12.17
CA VAL A 177 -0.63 -2.20 11.61
C VAL A 177 0.10 -3.26 10.80
N ILE A 178 0.45 -2.91 9.58
CA ILE A 178 1.10 -3.79 8.59
C ILE A 178 2.57 -3.45 8.41
N ALA A 179 2.89 -2.15 8.41
CA ALA A 179 4.25 -1.67 8.26
C ALA A 179 4.51 -0.42 9.10
N PHE A 180 5.71 -0.35 9.64
CA PHE A 180 6.26 0.84 10.31
C PHE A 180 7.44 1.42 9.53
N LEU A 181 7.80 2.65 9.83
CA LEU A 181 9.07 3.21 9.44
C LEU A 181 10.21 2.53 10.24
N PRO A 182 11.34 2.19 9.62
CA PRO A 182 12.43 1.48 10.29
C PRO A 182 12.96 2.24 11.51
N GLY A 183 12.96 1.55 12.67
CA GLY A 183 13.39 2.13 13.95
C GLY A 183 12.34 3.00 14.65
N GLU A 184 11.15 3.18 14.05
CA GLU A 184 10.09 4.06 14.57
C GLU A 184 8.73 3.32 14.66
N PRO A 185 8.56 2.45 15.67
CA PRO A 185 7.38 1.58 15.77
C PRO A 185 6.06 2.33 16.01
N GLU A 186 6.11 3.62 16.35
CA GLU A 186 4.91 4.48 16.46
C GLU A 186 4.49 5.12 15.13
N LYS A 187 5.37 5.11 14.12
CA LYS A 187 5.10 5.68 12.80
C LYS A 187 4.62 4.58 11.84
N GLY A 188 3.31 4.32 11.86
CA GLY A 188 2.67 3.39 10.93
C GLY A 188 2.71 3.92 9.49
N PHE A 189 3.36 3.19 8.60
CA PHE A 189 3.37 3.46 7.16
C PHE A 189 2.17 2.82 6.46
N ILE A 190 1.78 1.60 6.88
CA ILE A 190 0.55 0.95 6.44
C ILE A 190 -0.22 0.50 7.68
N PHE A 191 -1.45 0.96 7.79
CA PHE A 191 -2.37 0.49 8.81
C PHE A 191 -3.82 0.56 8.35
N ALA A 192 -4.67 -0.25 8.97
CA ALA A 192 -6.05 -0.42 8.54
C ALA A 192 -7.00 -0.62 9.71
N TYR A 193 -8.25 -0.21 9.53
CA TYR A 193 -9.36 -0.45 10.44
C TYR A 193 -10.46 -1.22 9.73
N GLU A 194 -10.89 -2.33 10.32
CA GLU A 194 -12.09 -3.05 9.87
C GLU A 194 -13.36 -2.22 10.11
N LYS A 195 -14.40 -2.49 9.35
CA LYS A 195 -15.72 -1.93 9.63
C LYS A 195 -16.18 -2.31 11.05
N GLY A 196 -16.69 -1.32 11.76
CA GLY A 196 -17.23 -1.51 13.11
C GLY A 196 -16.16 -1.45 14.22
N VAL A 197 -14.89 -1.28 13.88
CA VAL A 197 -13.80 -1.12 14.85
C VAL A 197 -13.77 0.33 15.35
N TYR A 198 -13.46 0.49 16.63
CA TYR A 198 -13.28 1.79 17.25
C TYR A 198 -11.98 2.44 16.74
N MET A 199 -12.09 3.68 16.29
CA MET A 199 -10.98 4.52 15.82
C MET A 199 -10.78 5.68 16.80
N ASP A 200 -9.87 6.60 16.49
CA ASP A 200 -9.68 7.81 17.26
C ASP A 200 -10.94 8.72 17.26
N HIS A 201 -10.97 9.71 18.15
CA HIS A 201 -12.06 10.69 18.28
C HIS A 201 -13.42 10.08 18.63
N GLU A 202 -13.42 8.98 19.43
CA GLU A 202 -14.64 8.27 19.80
C GLU A 202 -15.50 7.86 18.59
N PHE A 203 -14.84 7.52 17.50
CA PHE A 203 -15.47 7.25 16.20
C PHE A 203 -15.34 5.78 15.81
N THR A 204 -16.42 5.17 15.37
CA THR A 204 -16.44 3.78 14.87
C THR A 204 -16.36 3.79 13.35
N ALA A 205 -15.46 3.00 12.77
CA ALA A 205 -15.29 2.88 11.33
C ALA A 205 -16.57 2.45 10.61
N PRO A 206 -17.22 3.30 9.80
CA PRO A 206 -18.46 2.93 9.10
C PRO A 206 -18.24 1.95 7.96
N ALA A 207 -17.01 1.87 7.47
CA ALA A 207 -16.49 0.89 6.50
C ALA A 207 -14.99 0.73 6.72
N ARG A 208 -14.33 -0.17 5.97
CA ARG A 208 -12.87 -0.34 6.01
C ARG A 208 -12.16 0.98 5.71
N ARG A 209 -11.12 1.26 6.47
CA ARG A 209 -10.24 2.43 6.33
C ARG A 209 -8.82 1.95 6.21
N ILE A 210 -8.07 2.45 5.26
CA ILE A 210 -6.67 2.09 5.09
C ILE A 210 -5.82 3.29 4.72
N PHE A 211 -4.63 3.33 5.28
CA PHE A 211 -3.59 4.29 5.00
C PHE A 211 -2.36 3.59 4.43
N PHE A 212 -1.73 4.22 3.42
CA PHE A 212 -0.45 3.82 2.84
C PHE A 212 0.43 5.06 2.66
N GLY A 213 1.57 5.11 3.31
CA GLY A 213 2.38 6.31 3.56
C GLY A 213 3.18 6.88 2.38
N LEU A 214 2.69 6.80 1.14
CA LEU A 214 3.34 7.41 -0.02
C LEU A 214 3.17 8.92 -0.04
N ALA A 215 4.26 9.64 -0.34
CA ALA A 215 4.21 11.06 -0.68
C ALA A 215 3.73 11.27 -2.14
N PRO A 216 3.41 12.52 -2.55
CA PRO A 216 2.71 12.78 -3.82
C PRO A 216 3.40 12.30 -5.10
N ASP A 217 4.72 12.19 -5.11
CA ASP A 217 5.52 11.82 -6.28
C ASP A 217 5.96 10.34 -6.30
N GLN A 218 5.52 9.53 -5.32
CA GLN A 218 6.13 8.23 -5.04
C GLN A 218 5.42 7.03 -5.65
N PHE A 219 4.19 7.14 -6.13
CA PHE A 219 3.52 6.00 -6.76
C PHE A 219 4.34 5.43 -7.94
N ASP A 220 4.90 6.29 -8.79
CA ASP A 220 5.72 5.90 -9.94
C ASP A 220 7.09 5.32 -9.55
N LEU A 221 7.47 5.40 -8.28
CA LEU A 221 8.69 4.82 -7.74
C LEU A 221 8.51 3.40 -7.22
N LEU A 222 7.27 2.92 -7.07
CA LEU A 222 7.01 1.55 -6.60
C LEU A 222 7.64 0.53 -7.55
N ILE A 223 8.35 -0.44 -6.96
CA ILE A 223 8.78 -1.66 -7.67
C ILE A 223 7.61 -2.66 -7.72
N PRO A 224 7.68 -3.75 -8.52
CA PRO A 224 6.58 -4.71 -8.62
C PRO A 224 6.09 -5.23 -7.26
N ASP A 225 6.98 -5.50 -6.31
CA ASP A 225 6.61 -5.94 -4.96
C ASP A 225 5.94 -4.83 -4.15
N GLY A 226 6.41 -3.58 -4.28
CA GLY A 226 5.77 -2.41 -3.67
C GLY A 226 4.37 -2.17 -4.24
N LEU A 227 4.20 -2.34 -5.55
CA LEU A 227 2.93 -2.24 -6.23
C LEU A 227 1.97 -3.35 -5.78
N ARG A 228 2.46 -4.60 -5.65
CA ARG A 228 1.68 -5.72 -5.11
C ARG A 228 1.19 -5.46 -3.69
N LEU A 229 2.03 -4.83 -2.85
CA LEU A 229 1.63 -4.44 -1.50
C LEU A 229 0.57 -3.32 -1.51
N PHE A 230 0.68 -2.34 -2.41
CA PHE A 230 -0.31 -1.29 -2.61
C PHE A 230 -1.66 -1.87 -3.10
N ASP A 231 -1.62 -2.80 -4.07
CA ASP A 231 -2.81 -3.46 -4.60
C ASP A 231 -3.52 -4.31 -3.55
N SER A 232 -2.76 -4.98 -2.68
CA SER A 232 -3.36 -5.76 -1.59
C SER A 232 -4.11 -4.88 -0.58
N CYS A 233 -3.66 -3.64 -0.35
CA CYS A 233 -4.37 -2.65 0.44
C CYS A 233 -5.74 -2.32 -0.18
N ALA A 234 -5.77 -2.03 -1.48
CA ALA A 234 -7.00 -1.73 -2.20
C ALA A 234 -7.93 -2.96 -2.28
N ALA A 235 -7.37 -4.14 -2.54
CA ALA A 235 -8.11 -5.40 -2.56
C ALA A 235 -8.76 -5.69 -1.21
N TRP A 236 -8.02 -5.53 -0.13
CA TRP A 236 -8.57 -5.68 1.22
C TRP A 236 -9.69 -4.68 1.48
N ALA A 237 -9.51 -3.40 1.14
CA ALA A 237 -10.56 -2.39 1.30
C ALA A 237 -11.86 -2.79 0.59
N LEU A 238 -11.77 -3.41 -0.59
CA LEU A 238 -12.91 -3.92 -1.38
C LEU A 238 -13.54 -5.22 -0.85
N GLY A 239 -13.05 -5.78 0.25
CA GLY A 239 -13.57 -7.01 0.85
C GLY A 239 -12.73 -8.25 0.56
N GLY A 240 -11.53 -8.11 0.01
CA GLY A 240 -10.54 -9.18 -0.13
C GLY A 240 -10.18 -9.82 1.22
N LYS A 241 -9.82 -11.12 1.15
CA LYS A 241 -9.39 -11.94 2.29
C LYS A 241 -7.93 -12.29 2.13
#